data_f7001a9fae26e186f12d6380929b2a07
#
_entry.id   f7001a9fae26e186f12d6380929b2a07
#
_cell.length_a   1.000
_cell.length_b   1.000
_cell.length_c   1.000
_cell.angle_alpha   90.00
_cell.angle_beta   90.00
_cell.angle_gamma   90.00
#
_symmetry.space_group_name_H-M   'P 1'
#
loop_
_entity.id
_entity.type
_entity.pdbx_description
1 polymer ?
#
loop_
_entity_poly.entity_id
_entity_poly.type
_entity_poly.pdbx_seq_one_letter_code
_entity_poly.pdbx_strand_id
1 'polypeptide(L)'
;MDISDVISERDMMLGIMHYLDRIITQIVKPRVSVYMAIDGVAPRAKLNQQRSRRFRSAKDMAEATKDLPKERDESGNIMKPDLFDSNCITPGTEFMARVSETIKYFIRKKIKEDPIWRDLKIIFSGHELPGEGEHKIMEHIRMMRNEPGYQPNTRHCIYGQDADLIMLGLVTHEPHFTILREVVDFGGGFSNKNALKVVKKYTKESDFQLLHLSVLREYLYLEFCKDATPGTLDLERTIDDFVFMTFLVGYVISFIPLYICGYFSSFSFNRPTDISL
;
A
#
# COMPACT_ATOMS: atom_id res chain seq x y z
N MET A 1 1.74 14.25 -28.83
CA MET A 1 0.97 13.98 -27.61
C MET A 1 -0.15 14.99 -27.63
N ASP A 2 -1.38 14.56 -27.85
CA ASP A 2 -2.50 15.51 -27.87
C ASP A 2 -2.70 16.13 -26.51
N ILE A 3 -2.82 17.44 -26.44
CA ILE A 3 -3.07 18.24 -25.22
C ILE A 3 -4.36 17.79 -24.51
N SER A 4 -5.25 17.08 -25.22
CA SER A 4 -6.47 16.48 -24.68
C SER A 4 -6.27 15.38 -23.61
N ASP A 5 -5.03 14.96 -23.37
CA ASP A 5 -4.70 13.86 -22.45
C ASP A 5 -4.23 14.30 -21.05
N VAL A 6 -4.25 15.61 -20.75
CA VAL A 6 -3.95 16.11 -19.39
C VAL A 6 -5.15 15.83 -18.49
N ILE A 7 -4.96 14.93 -17.52
CA ILE A 7 -6.00 14.58 -16.55
C ILE A 7 -6.21 15.77 -15.61
N SER A 8 -7.41 16.31 -15.57
CA SER A 8 -7.74 17.40 -14.65
C SER A 8 -7.73 16.92 -13.19
N GLU A 9 -7.47 17.82 -12.23
CA GLU A 9 -7.57 17.49 -10.80
C GLU A 9 -8.96 16.96 -10.45
N ARG A 10 -10.02 17.49 -11.09
CA ARG A 10 -11.39 16.99 -10.91
C ARG A 10 -11.54 15.53 -11.33
N ASP A 11 -10.95 15.15 -12.45
CA ASP A 11 -11.01 13.77 -12.94
C ASP A 11 -10.22 12.83 -12.04
N MET A 12 -9.10 13.31 -11.47
CA MET A 12 -8.36 12.56 -10.44
C MET A 12 -9.22 12.31 -9.21
N MET A 13 -9.93 13.33 -8.69
CA MET A 13 -10.82 13.19 -7.54
C MET A 13 -11.97 12.22 -7.82
N LEU A 14 -12.59 12.31 -9.00
CA LEU A 14 -13.61 11.38 -9.43
C LEU A 14 -13.06 9.95 -9.54
N GLY A 15 -11.88 9.79 -10.11
CA GLY A 15 -11.18 8.49 -10.19
C GLY A 15 -10.95 7.86 -8.83
N ILE A 16 -10.49 8.63 -7.86
CA ILE A 16 -10.29 8.17 -6.47
C ILE A 16 -11.61 7.67 -5.86
N MET A 17 -12.69 8.45 -6.00
CA MET A 17 -14.00 8.08 -5.46
C MET A 17 -14.54 6.79 -6.10
N HIS A 18 -14.47 6.68 -7.42
CA HIS A 18 -14.92 5.47 -8.14
C HIS A 18 -14.10 4.24 -7.76
N TYR A 19 -12.80 4.42 -7.59
CA TYR A 19 -11.90 3.33 -7.22
C TYR A 19 -12.16 2.83 -5.79
N LEU A 20 -12.34 3.75 -4.83
CA LEU A 20 -12.71 3.41 -3.46
C LEU A 20 -14.06 2.69 -3.40
N ASP A 21 -15.05 3.17 -4.16
CA ASP A 21 -16.34 2.52 -4.24
C ASP A 21 -16.23 1.08 -4.77
N ARG A 22 -15.48 0.90 -5.85
CA ARG A 22 -15.25 -0.42 -6.44
C ARG A 22 -14.60 -1.39 -5.44
N ILE A 23 -13.52 -0.96 -4.75
CA ILE A 23 -12.86 -1.80 -3.74
C ILE A 23 -13.86 -2.22 -2.67
N ILE A 24 -14.63 -1.29 -2.13
CA ILE A 24 -15.52 -1.54 -1.00
C ILE A 24 -16.74 -2.35 -1.42
N THR A 25 -17.42 -1.98 -2.52
CA THR A 25 -18.69 -2.58 -2.88
C THR A 25 -18.57 -3.82 -3.75
N GLN A 26 -17.51 -3.94 -4.54
CA GLN A 26 -17.39 -5.04 -5.51
C GLN A 26 -16.33 -6.08 -5.10
N ILE A 27 -15.19 -5.63 -4.56
CA ILE A 27 -14.04 -6.51 -4.30
C ILE A 27 -14.06 -7.05 -2.86
N VAL A 28 -13.92 -6.17 -1.87
CA VAL A 28 -13.74 -6.57 -0.45
C VAL A 28 -15.06 -6.91 0.21
N LYS A 29 -16.09 -6.10 0.00
CA LYS A 29 -17.44 -6.25 0.60
C LYS A 29 -17.37 -6.39 2.13
N PRO A 30 -16.80 -5.39 2.84
CA PRO A 30 -16.68 -5.43 4.29
C PRO A 30 -18.07 -5.52 4.95
N ARG A 31 -18.13 -6.12 6.13
CA ARG A 31 -19.40 -6.31 6.85
C ARG A 31 -19.50 -5.53 8.16
N VAL A 32 -18.37 -5.11 8.71
CA VAL A 32 -18.32 -4.46 10.03
C VAL A 32 -17.78 -3.05 9.94
N SER A 33 -16.56 -2.91 9.43
CA SER A 33 -15.90 -1.61 9.42
C SER A 33 -14.97 -1.44 8.23
N VAL A 34 -14.72 -0.17 7.88
CA VAL A 34 -13.71 0.25 6.93
C VAL A 34 -12.84 1.31 7.59
N TYR A 35 -11.55 1.06 7.67
CA TYR A 35 -10.56 2.04 8.09
C TYR A 35 -9.78 2.55 6.89
N MET A 36 -9.85 3.84 6.62
CA MET A 36 -9.13 4.49 5.53
C MET A 36 -8.05 5.39 6.12
N ALA A 37 -6.80 5.19 5.72
CA ALA A 37 -5.68 5.99 6.16
C ALA A 37 -4.96 6.65 4.99
N ILE A 38 -4.64 7.92 5.15
CA ILE A 38 -3.73 8.66 4.27
C ILE A 38 -2.45 8.93 5.06
N ASP A 39 -1.29 8.83 4.40
CA ASP A 39 -0.02 9.18 5.00
C ASP A 39 -0.02 10.62 5.52
N GLY A 40 0.34 10.74 6.79
CA GLY A 40 0.67 12.01 7.41
C GLY A 40 2.19 12.24 7.43
N VAL A 41 2.63 13.15 8.27
CA VAL A 41 4.07 13.42 8.42
C VAL A 41 4.77 12.16 8.92
N ALA A 42 5.76 11.71 8.16
CA ALA A 42 6.54 10.52 8.50
C ALA A 42 7.50 10.78 9.66
N PRO A 43 7.95 9.73 10.38
CA PRO A 43 8.99 9.81 11.38
C PRO A 43 10.27 10.44 10.81
N ARG A 44 11.03 11.15 11.67
CA ARG A 44 12.24 11.88 11.26
C ARG A 44 13.25 11.03 10.48
N ALA A 45 13.40 9.77 10.86
CA ALA A 45 14.31 8.83 10.19
C ALA A 45 13.98 8.62 8.71
N LYS A 46 12.68 8.62 8.37
CA LYS A 46 12.19 8.40 6.98
C LYS A 46 12.23 9.67 6.12
N LEU A 47 12.36 10.86 6.73
CA LEU A 47 12.33 12.13 5.99
C LEU A 47 13.45 12.25 4.94
N ASN A 48 14.65 11.74 5.22
CA ASN A 48 15.75 11.76 4.25
C ASN A 48 15.46 10.88 3.03
N GLN A 49 14.90 9.70 3.24
CA GLN A 49 14.49 8.80 2.16
C GLN A 49 13.39 9.45 1.30
N GLN A 50 12.37 10.04 1.93
CA GLN A 50 11.31 10.75 1.22
C GLN A 50 11.85 11.94 0.44
N ARG A 51 12.79 12.71 0.99
CA ARG A 51 13.44 13.83 0.29
C ARG A 51 14.16 13.35 -0.97
N SER A 52 14.98 12.31 -0.88
CA SER A 52 15.70 11.73 -2.02
C SER A 52 14.73 11.25 -3.12
N ARG A 53 13.62 10.62 -2.72
CA ARG A 53 12.56 10.17 -3.63
C ARG A 53 11.90 11.35 -4.37
N ARG A 54 11.60 12.43 -3.66
CA ARG A 54 11.02 13.65 -4.26
C ARG A 54 11.98 14.34 -5.23
N PHE A 55 13.27 14.44 -4.89
CA PHE A 55 14.27 14.99 -5.81
C PHE A 55 14.40 14.14 -7.09
N ARG A 56 14.37 12.82 -6.95
CA ARG A 56 14.38 11.92 -8.12
C ARG A 56 13.15 12.15 -8.99
N SER A 57 11.95 12.17 -8.39
CA SER A 57 10.70 12.43 -9.11
C SER A 57 10.73 13.76 -9.85
N ALA A 58 11.19 14.84 -9.20
CA ALA A 58 11.33 16.14 -9.84
C ALA A 58 12.33 16.15 -11.01
N LYS A 59 13.45 15.41 -10.86
CA LYS A 59 14.44 15.26 -11.92
C LYS A 59 13.87 14.49 -13.13
N ASP A 60 13.23 13.35 -12.88
CA ASP A 60 12.61 12.52 -13.91
C ASP A 60 11.54 13.31 -14.68
N MET A 61 10.74 14.12 -13.97
CA MET A 61 9.77 15.02 -14.57
C MET A 61 10.42 16.10 -15.45
N ALA A 62 11.50 16.72 -14.95
CA ALA A 62 12.24 17.73 -15.70
C ALA A 62 12.90 17.13 -16.96
N GLU A 63 13.37 15.89 -16.91
CA GLU A 63 13.90 15.18 -18.08
C GLU A 63 12.79 14.84 -19.08
N ALA A 64 11.65 14.34 -18.60
CA ALA A 64 10.51 14.01 -19.46
C ALA A 64 9.91 15.23 -20.18
N THR A 65 10.02 16.41 -19.57
CA THR A 65 9.51 17.69 -20.16
C THR A 65 10.47 18.35 -21.14
N LYS A 66 11.74 17.94 -21.20
CA LYS A 66 12.73 18.53 -22.12
C LYS A 66 12.38 18.31 -23.58
N ASP A 67 11.80 17.17 -23.91
CA ASP A 67 11.49 16.74 -25.28
C ASP A 67 10.08 17.13 -25.72
N LEU A 68 9.30 17.80 -24.85
CA LEU A 68 7.96 18.27 -25.20
C LEU A 68 8.02 19.54 -26.05
N PRO A 69 7.11 19.72 -27.03
CA PRO A 69 7.00 20.94 -27.80
C PRO A 69 6.80 22.14 -26.85
N LYS A 70 7.65 23.15 -26.99
CA LYS A 70 7.55 24.38 -26.22
C LYS A 70 6.48 25.27 -26.86
N GLU A 71 5.27 25.22 -26.35
CA GLU A 71 4.24 26.18 -26.70
C GLU A 71 4.58 27.52 -26.11
N ARG A 72 4.31 28.59 -26.89
CA ARG A 72 4.49 29.97 -26.43
C ARG A 72 3.13 30.59 -26.24
N ASP A 73 2.99 31.40 -25.18
CA ASP A 73 1.83 32.23 -24.97
C ASP A 73 1.78 33.38 -26.01
N GLU A 74 0.68 34.11 -26.02
CA GLU A 74 0.49 35.31 -26.91
C GLU A 74 1.57 36.37 -26.67
N SER A 75 2.26 36.35 -25.55
CA SER A 75 3.35 37.23 -25.15
C SER A 75 4.74 36.71 -25.51
N GLY A 76 4.82 35.54 -26.17
CA GLY A 76 6.08 34.89 -26.62
C GLY A 76 6.83 34.14 -25.53
N ASN A 77 6.30 34.04 -24.30
CA ASN A 77 6.88 33.28 -23.22
C ASN A 77 6.65 31.77 -23.41
N ILE A 78 7.64 30.95 -23.03
CA ILE A 78 7.51 29.50 -23.09
C ILE A 78 6.53 29.05 -22.01
N MET A 79 5.36 28.56 -22.43
CA MET A 79 4.44 27.89 -21.51
C MET A 79 5.04 26.58 -21.05
N LYS A 80 5.12 26.39 -19.73
CA LYS A 80 5.43 25.06 -19.18
C LYS A 80 4.20 24.18 -19.39
N PRO A 81 4.35 22.96 -19.91
CA PRO A 81 3.22 22.05 -20.00
C PRO A 81 2.63 21.87 -18.60
N ASP A 82 1.31 22.00 -18.48
CA ASP A 82 0.57 21.85 -17.22
C ASP A 82 0.49 20.35 -16.84
N LEU A 83 1.64 19.78 -16.54
CA LEU A 83 1.77 18.40 -16.10
C LEU A 83 1.59 18.34 -14.58
N PHE A 84 0.79 17.39 -14.13
CA PHE A 84 0.59 17.15 -12.72
C PHE A 84 1.90 16.82 -12.00
N ASP A 85 2.26 17.62 -11.00
CA ASP A 85 3.43 17.35 -10.16
C ASP A 85 3.06 16.36 -9.05
N SER A 86 3.54 15.13 -9.16
CA SER A 86 3.34 14.08 -8.15
C SER A 86 3.89 14.45 -6.76
N ASN A 87 4.78 15.45 -6.65
CA ASN A 87 5.27 15.95 -5.37
C ASN A 87 4.20 16.67 -4.54
N CYS A 88 3.09 17.12 -5.18
CA CYS A 88 1.95 17.65 -4.45
C CYS A 88 1.21 16.58 -3.62
N ILE A 89 1.44 15.28 -3.90
CA ILE A 89 0.98 14.17 -3.06
C ILE A 89 1.92 14.07 -1.85
N THR A 90 1.84 15.07 -1.00
CA THR A 90 2.67 15.20 0.21
C THR A 90 1.79 15.74 1.34
N PRO A 91 1.90 15.20 2.56
CA PRO A 91 1.15 15.72 3.71
C PRO A 91 1.37 17.22 3.90
N GLY A 92 0.30 17.96 4.13
CA GLY A 92 0.32 19.41 4.34
C GLY A 92 0.21 20.26 3.08
N THR A 93 0.11 19.68 1.88
CA THR A 93 -0.15 20.42 0.65
C THR A 93 -1.65 20.73 0.47
N GLU A 94 -1.96 21.77 -0.27
CA GLU A 94 -3.34 22.12 -0.61
C GLU A 94 -4.04 21.01 -1.40
N PHE A 95 -3.30 20.33 -2.28
CA PHE A 95 -3.83 19.17 -3.01
C PHE A 95 -4.31 18.08 -2.05
N MET A 96 -3.50 17.70 -1.07
CA MET A 96 -3.88 16.68 -0.08
C MET A 96 -5.03 17.13 0.82
N ALA A 97 -5.12 18.42 1.12
CA ALA A 97 -6.28 18.98 1.82
C ALA A 97 -7.57 18.78 1.00
N ARG A 98 -7.52 19.10 -0.30
CA ARG A 98 -8.67 18.89 -1.21
C ARG A 98 -9.01 17.40 -1.36
N VAL A 99 -8.02 16.51 -1.45
CA VAL A 99 -8.24 15.05 -1.46
C VAL A 99 -8.97 14.61 -0.18
N SER A 100 -8.50 15.04 0.99
CA SER A 100 -9.14 14.68 2.27
C SER A 100 -10.59 15.16 2.35
N GLU A 101 -10.86 16.40 1.95
CA GLU A 101 -12.24 16.92 1.95
C GLU A 101 -13.13 16.20 0.92
N THR A 102 -12.58 15.86 -0.25
CA THR A 102 -13.30 15.08 -1.26
C THR A 102 -13.67 13.70 -0.75
N ILE A 103 -12.75 13.00 -0.06
CA ILE A 103 -13.05 11.70 0.54
C ILE A 103 -14.08 11.81 1.65
N LYS A 104 -13.98 12.81 2.54
CA LYS A 104 -14.97 13.05 3.58
C LYS A 104 -16.36 13.33 2.99
N TYR A 105 -16.44 14.15 1.93
CA TYR A 105 -17.68 14.38 1.20
C TYR A 105 -18.24 13.10 0.60
N PHE A 106 -17.39 12.32 -0.08
CA PHE A 106 -17.77 11.05 -0.68
C PHE A 106 -18.32 10.06 0.33
N ILE A 107 -17.66 9.88 1.48
CA ILE A 107 -18.11 9.01 2.56
C ILE A 107 -19.51 9.43 3.04
N ARG A 108 -19.72 10.73 3.31
CA ARG A 108 -21.01 11.25 3.77
C ARG A 108 -22.12 11.02 2.74
N LYS A 109 -21.79 11.20 1.45
CA LYS A 109 -22.72 10.95 0.35
C LYS A 109 -23.10 9.46 0.30
N LYS A 110 -22.10 8.57 0.32
CA LYS A 110 -22.31 7.12 0.24
C LYS A 110 -23.11 6.56 1.42
N ILE A 111 -22.85 7.00 2.64
CA ILE A 111 -23.64 6.61 3.80
C ILE A 111 -25.12 6.98 3.65
N LYS A 112 -25.44 8.07 2.97
CA LYS A 112 -26.83 8.50 2.72
C LYS A 112 -27.51 7.72 1.60
N GLU A 113 -26.78 7.46 0.53
CA GLU A 113 -27.33 6.97 -0.74
C GLU A 113 -27.23 5.46 -0.91
N ASP A 114 -26.22 4.82 -0.31
CA ASP A 114 -25.87 3.41 -0.56
C ASP A 114 -26.09 2.55 0.69
N PRO A 115 -26.98 1.55 0.65
CA PRO A 115 -27.24 0.66 1.78
C PRO A 115 -25.99 -0.09 2.28
N ILE A 116 -25.08 -0.47 1.37
CA ILE A 116 -23.85 -1.19 1.73
C ILE A 116 -22.97 -0.33 2.65
N TRP A 117 -22.88 0.98 2.36
CA TRP A 117 -22.09 1.90 3.14
C TRP A 117 -22.76 2.30 4.46
N ARG A 118 -24.08 2.27 4.52
CA ARG A 118 -24.86 2.74 5.68
C ARG A 118 -24.61 1.88 6.91
N ASP A 119 -24.45 0.58 6.73
CA ASP A 119 -24.29 -0.38 7.81
C ASP A 119 -22.84 -0.53 8.28
N LEU A 120 -21.89 0.17 7.64
CA LEU A 120 -20.47 0.10 7.94
C LEU A 120 -20.06 1.17 8.94
N LYS A 121 -19.25 0.78 9.95
CA LYS A 121 -18.47 1.73 10.76
C LYS A 121 -17.30 2.23 9.92
N ILE A 122 -17.34 3.49 9.49
CA ILE A 122 -16.30 4.08 8.66
C ILE A 122 -15.42 4.99 9.49
N ILE A 123 -14.12 4.74 9.45
CA ILE A 123 -13.11 5.53 10.13
C ILE A 123 -12.18 6.10 9.07
N PHE A 124 -11.99 7.41 9.06
CA PHE A 124 -11.10 8.09 8.15
C PHE A 124 -10.01 8.84 8.90
N SER A 125 -8.76 8.48 8.63
CA SER A 125 -7.55 9.12 9.15
C SER A 125 -6.85 9.85 8.01
N GLY A 126 -7.01 11.15 7.96
CA GLY A 126 -6.47 12.00 6.89
C GLY A 126 -4.97 12.27 7.04
N HIS A 127 -4.44 13.06 6.10
CA HIS A 127 -3.03 13.45 6.07
C HIS A 127 -2.63 14.41 7.20
N GLU A 128 -3.60 15.00 7.86
CA GLU A 128 -3.42 15.91 9.02
C GLU A 128 -2.93 15.18 10.27
N LEU A 129 -3.21 13.88 10.37
CA LEU A 129 -2.73 13.06 11.47
C LEU A 129 -1.34 12.50 11.13
N PRO A 130 -0.35 12.62 12.02
CA PRO A 130 1.00 12.14 11.77
C PRO A 130 1.07 10.61 11.66
N GLY A 131 2.11 10.12 11.01
CA GLY A 131 2.35 8.68 10.79
C GLY A 131 1.96 8.22 9.40
N GLU A 132 2.54 7.11 8.99
CA GLU A 132 2.24 6.45 7.73
C GLU A 132 0.94 5.69 7.81
N GLY A 133 0.21 5.60 6.70
CA GLY A 133 -1.12 4.98 6.67
C GLY A 133 -1.13 3.55 7.19
N GLU A 134 -0.13 2.77 6.82
CA GLU A 134 0.03 1.39 7.29
C GLU A 134 0.19 1.29 8.80
N HIS A 135 0.99 2.16 9.42
CA HIS A 135 1.17 2.18 10.87
C HIS A 135 -0.10 2.62 11.60
N LYS A 136 -0.85 3.56 11.05
CA LYS A 136 -2.16 3.97 11.60
C LYS A 136 -3.15 2.81 11.58
N ILE A 137 -3.14 1.98 10.51
CA ILE A 137 -3.99 0.80 10.41
C ILE A 137 -3.57 -0.24 11.45
N MET A 138 -2.27 -0.51 11.60
CA MET A 138 -1.76 -1.47 12.59
C MET A 138 -2.06 -1.03 14.03
N GLU A 139 -1.95 0.26 14.31
CA GLU A 139 -2.34 0.83 15.59
C GLU A 139 -3.83 0.62 15.86
N HIS A 140 -4.68 0.88 14.87
CA HIS A 140 -6.12 0.65 14.98
C HIS A 140 -6.44 -0.81 15.26
N ILE A 141 -5.80 -1.76 14.60
CA ILE A 141 -5.99 -3.20 14.85
C ILE A 141 -5.60 -3.55 16.28
N ARG A 142 -4.45 -3.04 16.77
CA ARG A 142 -4.03 -3.24 18.17
C ARG A 142 -5.02 -2.64 19.19
N MET A 143 -5.56 -1.46 18.89
CA MET A 143 -6.59 -0.85 19.74
C MET A 143 -7.86 -1.69 19.78
N MET A 144 -8.36 -2.11 18.62
CA MET A 144 -9.55 -2.98 18.51
C MET A 144 -9.37 -4.28 19.30
N ARG A 145 -8.19 -4.88 19.22
CA ARG A 145 -7.87 -6.13 19.93
C ARG A 145 -7.97 -5.99 21.44
N ASN A 146 -7.71 -4.79 21.97
CA ASN A 146 -7.79 -4.49 23.40
C ASN A 146 -9.21 -4.05 23.84
N GLU A 147 -10.15 -3.88 22.91
CA GLU A 147 -11.52 -3.50 23.24
C GLU A 147 -12.27 -4.67 23.89
N PRO A 148 -13.09 -4.41 24.94
CA PRO A 148 -13.97 -5.42 25.51
C PRO A 148 -14.91 -5.98 24.43
N GLY A 149 -14.98 -7.30 24.30
CA GLY A 149 -15.83 -7.96 23.30
C GLY A 149 -15.21 -8.14 21.93
N TYR A 150 -13.91 -7.88 21.76
CA TYR A 150 -13.20 -8.22 20.54
C TYR A 150 -13.38 -9.70 20.18
N GLN A 151 -13.67 -9.97 18.92
CA GLN A 151 -13.86 -11.33 18.42
C GLN A 151 -12.54 -11.86 17.85
N PRO A 152 -11.91 -12.89 18.46
CA PRO A 152 -10.60 -13.41 18.02
C PRO A 152 -10.59 -13.92 16.57
N ASN A 153 -11.76 -14.28 16.03
CA ASN A 153 -11.91 -14.73 14.64
C ASN A 153 -12.28 -13.61 13.66
N THR A 154 -12.03 -12.35 14.05
CA THR A 154 -12.23 -11.21 13.13
C THR A 154 -11.34 -11.37 11.89
N ARG A 155 -11.94 -11.14 10.72
CA ARG A 155 -11.23 -11.20 9.45
C ARG A 155 -10.78 -9.80 9.03
N HIS A 156 -9.47 -9.64 8.90
CA HIS A 156 -8.84 -8.40 8.46
C HIS A 156 -8.43 -8.51 6.99
N CYS A 157 -8.75 -7.48 6.20
CA CYS A 157 -8.29 -7.34 4.83
C CYS A 157 -7.67 -5.95 4.68
N ILE A 158 -6.37 -5.88 4.44
CA ILE A 158 -5.68 -4.64 4.14
C ILE A 158 -5.47 -4.54 2.63
N TYR A 159 -5.80 -3.38 2.07
CA TYR A 159 -5.46 -3.06 0.68
C TYR A 159 -4.16 -2.25 0.65
N GLY A 160 -3.16 -2.77 -0.07
CA GLY A 160 -1.88 -2.08 -0.24
C GLY A 160 -0.93 -2.82 -1.18
N GLN A 161 0.00 -2.07 -1.76
CA GLN A 161 0.98 -2.58 -2.72
C GLN A 161 2.33 -2.90 -2.06
N ASP A 162 2.60 -2.34 -0.88
CA ASP A 162 3.90 -2.42 -0.24
C ASP A 162 4.13 -3.80 0.39
N ALA A 163 5.37 -4.27 0.25
CA ALA A 163 5.73 -5.61 0.69
C ALA A 163 5.89 -5.71 2.22
N ASP A 164 6.14 -4.59 2.91
CA ASP A 164 6.22 -4.51 4.38
C ASP A 164 4.89 -4.82 5.08
N LEU A 165 3.78 -4.66 4.37
CA LEU A 165 2.48 -5.08 4.87
C LEU A 165 2.44 -6.58 5.26
N ILE A 166 3.28 -7.41 4.63
CA ILE A 166 3.41 -8.83 4.98
C ILE A 166 3.98 -8.96 6.39
N MET A 167 5.09 -8.28 6.67
CA MET A 167 5.73 -8.33 7.99
C MET A 167 4.86 -7.67 9.06
N LEU A 168 4.30 -6.50 8.74
CA LEU A 168 3.37 -5.81 9.64
C LEU A 168 2.14 -6.67 9.95
N GLY A 169 1.59 -7.37 8.95
CA GLY A 169 0.47 -8.27 9.13
C GLY A 169 0.81 -9.50 9.96
N LEU A 170 1.99 -10.11 9.76
CA LEU A 170 2.45 -11.27 10.53
C LEU A 170 2.55 -10.94 12.03
N VAL A 171 3.13 -9.80 12.41
CA VAL A 171 3.29 -9.39 13.83
C VAL A 171 2.00 -8.90 14.48
N THR A 172 0.89 -8.85 13.76
CA THR A 172 -0.41 -8.64 14.39
C THR A 172 -0.90 -9.88 15.13
N HIS A 173 -0.41 -11.06 14.75
CA HIS A 173 -0.86 -12.36 15.24
C HIS A 173 -2.36 -12.60 15.03
N GLU A 174 -2.96 -11.89 14.04
CA GLU A 174 -4.36 -12.11 13.68
C GLU A 174 -4.48 -13.36 12.79
N PRO A 175 -5.30 -14.35 13.18
CA PRO A 175 -5.38 -15.63 12.46
C PRO A 175 -5.94 -15.50 11.04
N HIS A 176 -6.78 -14.48 10.83
CA HIS A 176 -7.46 -14.26 9.55
C HIS A 176 -7.08 -12.91 8.92
N PHE A 177 -5.80 -12.75 8.65
CA PHE A 177 -5.27 -11.56 8.01
C PHE A 177 -5.00 -11.82 6.51
N THR A 178 -5.51 -10.93 5.67
CA THR A 178 -5.38 -11.03 4.21
C THR A 178 -4.89 -9.70 3.64
N ILE A 179 -3.97 -9.77 2.69
CA ILE A 179 -3.50 -8.60 1.94
C ILE A 179 -4.09 -8.66 0.55
N LEU A 180 -4.82 -7.62 0.18
CA LEU A 180 -5.36 -7.41 -1.17
C LEU A 180 -4.41 -6.47 -1.92
N ARG A 181 -4.02 -6.87 -3.12
CA ARG A 181 -3.19 -6.04 -4.01
C ARG A 181 -3.60 -6.20 -5.46
N GLU A 182 -3.28 -5.22 -6.28
CA GLU A 182 -3.43 -5.35 -7.72
C GLU A 182 -2.34 -6.23 -8.31
N VAL A 183 -2.70 -6.96 -9.36
CA VAL A 183 -1.72 -7.70 -10.16
C VAL A 183 -0.91 -6.70 -10.98
N VAL A 184 0.40 -6.66 -10.74
CA VAL A 184 1.34 -5.84 -11.50
C VAL A 184 1.98 -6.71 -12.57
N ASP A 185 1.69 -6.44 -13.83
CA ASP A 185 2.38 -7.07 -14.95
C ASP A 185 3.81 -6.53 -15.06
N PHE A 186 4.77 -7.31 -14.61
CA PHE A 186 6.21 -7.00 -14.77
C PHE A 186 6.74 -7.23 -16.20
N GLY A 187 5.91 -7.71 -17.15
CA GLY A 187 6.31 -8.08 -18.51
C GLY A 187 6.48 -6.94 -19.53
N GLY A 188 6.19 -5.71 -19.16
CA GLY A 188 6.36 -4.54 -20.02
C GLY A 188 7.41 -3.60 -19.45
N GLY A 189 8.59 -3.51 -20.09
CA GLY A 189 9.63 -2.58 -19.68
C GLY A 189 9.08 -1.18 -19.40
N PHE A 190 9.61 -0.54 -18.36
CA PHE A 190 9.31 0.83 -17.97
C PHE A 190 9.62 1.80 -19.12
N SER A 191 8.72 1.91 -20.07
CA SER A 191 8.74 2.95 -21.08
C SER A 191 7.77 4.04 -20.64
N ASN A 192 8.29 5.23 -20.40
CA ASN A 192 7.56 6.45 -19.99
C ASN A 192 6.37 6.84 -20.90
N LYS A 193 6.26 6.19 -22.07
CA LYS A 193 5.12 6.40 -23.00
C LYS A 193 3.80 5.79 -22.54
N ASN A 194 3.80 5.03 -21.45
CA ASN A 194 2.63 4.26 -20.98
C ASN A 194 1.99 4.81 -19.70
N ALA A 195 2.49 5.86 -19.07
CA ALA A 195 1.92 6.37 -17.82
C ALA A 195 0.42 6.73 -17.96
N LEU A 196 0.03 7.36 -19.05
CA LEU A 196 -1.38 7.70 -19.35
C LEU A 196 -2.22 6.47 -19.72
N LYS A 197 -1.63 5.48 -20.42
CA LYS A 197 -2.30 4.19 -20.67
C LYS A 197 -2.46 3.39 -19.38
N VAL A 198 -1.52 3.53 -18.45
CA VAL A 198 -1.55 2.92 -17.12
C VAL A 198 -2.74 3.45 -16.31
N VAL A 199 -2.96 4.77 -16.24
CA VAL A 199 -4.11 5.34 -15.53
C VAL A 199 -5.44 4.88 -16.14
N LYS A 200 -5.58 4.84 -17.47
CA LYS A 200 -6.77 4.29 -18.14
C LYS A 200 -6.94 2.79 -17.92
N LYS A 201 -5.86 2.03 -17.73
CA LYS A 201 -5.89 0.60 -17.42
C LYS A 201 -6.33 0.34 -15.97
N TYR A 202 -5.85 1.13 -15.01
CA TYR A 202 -6.24 0.99 -13.59
C TYR A 202 -7.70 1.33 -13.31
N THR A 203 -8.34 2.17 -14.10
CA THR A 203 -9.76 2.47 -13.94
C THR A 203 -10.68 1.44 -14.58
N LYS A 204 -10.20 0.60 -15.49
CA LYS A 204 -11.07 -0.29 -16.26
C LYS A 204 -11.11 -1.73 -15.80
N GLU A 205 -10.01 -2.40 -15.44
CA GLU A 205 -10.02 -3.85 -15.10
C GLU A 205 -8.69 -4.30 -14.50
N SER A 206 -8.28 -3.72 -13.37
CA SER A 206 -7.17 -4.34 -12.63
C SER A 206 -7.66 -5.64 -12.00
N ASP A 207 -6.96 -6.71 -12.26
CA ASP A 207 -7.12 -7.96 -11.53
C ASP A 207 -6.53 -7.80 -10.14
N PHE A 208 -7.20 -8.41 -9.17
CA PHE A 208 -6.76 -8.39 -7.78
C PHE A 208 -6.27 -9.78 -7.37
N GLN A 209 -5.29 -9.80 -6.51
CA GLN A 209 -4.82 -11.01 -5.84
C GLN A 209 -4.88 -10.85 -4.33
N LEU A 210 -5.14 -11.96 -3.65
CA LEU A 210 -5.22 -12.05 -2.22
C LEU A 210 -4.04 -12.88 -1.69
N LEU A 211 -3.32 -12.33 -0.74
CA LEU A 211 -2.34 -13.08 0.04
C LEU A 211 -2.93 -13.37 1.42
N HIS A 212 -3.20 -14.63 1.70
CA HIS A 212 -3.65 -15.09 3.01
C HIS A 212 -2.44 -15.33 3.91
N LEU A 213 -2.28 -14.52 4.95
CA LEU A 213 -1.16 -14.70 5.88
C LEU A 213 -1.28 -15.98 6.71
N SER A 214 -2.49 -16.53 6.89
CA SER A 214 -2.67 -17.84 7.50
C SER A 214 -1.90 -18.94 6.76
N VAL A 215 -1.95 -18.93 5.43
CA VAL A 215 -1.20 -19.88 4.59
C VAL A 215 0.31 -19.65 4.71
N LEU A 216 0.76 -18.39 4.70
CA LEU A 216 2.18 -18.08 4.91
C LEU A 216 2.67 -18.55 6.28
N ARG A 217 1.86 -18.41 7.34
CA ARG A 217 2.16 -18.90 8.69
C ARG A 217 2.32 -20.42 8.72
N GLU A 218 1.50 -21.17 7.97
CA GLU A 218 1.66 -22.62 7.83
C GLU A 218 2.99 -22.99 7.15
N TYR A 219 3.40 -22.25 6.12
CA TYR A 219 4.72 -22.43 5.51
C TYR A 219 5.87 -22.12 6.47
N LEU A 220 5.77 -21.04 7.25
CA LEU A 220 6.78 -20.74 8.28
C LEU A 220 6.84 -21.83 9.37
N TYR A 221 5.68 -22.37 9.75
CA TYR A 221 5.64 -23.51 10.68
C TYR A 221 6.36 -24.74 10.11
N LEU A 222 6.09 -25.09 8.85
CA LEU A 222 6.73 -26.22 8.19
C LEU A 222 8.24 -26.02 8.06
N GLU A 223 8.69 -24.80 7.82
CA GLU A 223 10.11 -24.50 7.64
C GLU A 223 10.88 -24.54 8.97
N PHE A 224 10.34 -23.93 10.01
CA PHE A 224 11.07 -23.70 11.25
C PHE A 224 10.68 -24.63 12.41
N CYS A 225 9.44 -25.08 12.45
CA CYS A 225 8.91 -25.79 13.63
C CYS A 225 8.68 -27.28 13.41
N LYS A 226 8.60 -27.75 12.16
CA LYS A 226 8.25 -29.14 11.83
C LYS A 226 9.14 -30.19 12.49
N ASP A 227 10.46 -29.95 12.51
CA ASP A 227 11.46 -30.89 13.03
C ASP A 227 11.84 -30.58 14.49
N ALA A 228 11.19 -29.60 15.10
CA ALA A 228 11.44 -29.26 16.49
C ALA A 228 10.80 -30.28 17.44
N THR A 229 11.43 -30.48 18.59
CA THR A 229 10.83 -31.31 19.65
C THR A 229 9.49 -30.69 20.08
N PRO A 230 8.40 -31.47 20.18
CA PRO A 230 7.10 -30.93 20.58
C PRO A 230 7.19 -30.08 21.87
N GLY A 231 6.70 -28.85 21.82
CA GLY A 231 6.71 -27.93 22.96
C GLY A 231 7.97 -27.05 23.10
N THR A 232 8.99 -27.19 22.22
CA THR A 232 10.22 -26.39 22.29
C THR A 232 10.14 -25.09 21.48
N LEU A 233 9.36 -25.07 20.40
CA LEU A 233 9.15 -23.87 19.56
C LEU A 233 7.68 -23.50 19.51
N ASP A 234 7.44 -22.22 19.76
CA ASP A 234 6.14 -21.58 19.60
C ASP A 234 6.12 -20.85 18.25
N LEU A 235 5.12 -21.11 17.43
CA LEU A 235 4.99 -20.50 16.11
C LEU A 235 4.94 -18.96 16.19
N GLU A 236 4.23 -18.41 17.17
CA GLU A 236 4.08 -16.96 17.29
C GLU A 236 5.42 -16.30 17.58
N ARG A 237 6.20 -16.85 18.50
CA ARG A 237 7.57 -16.37 18.78
C ARG A 237 8.50 -16.58 17.61
N THR A 238 8.37 -17.70 16.89
CA THR A 238 9.18 -17.96 15.69
C THR A 238 8.89 -16.94 14.60
N ILE A 239 7.64 -16.53 14.44
CA ILE A 239 7.26 -15.45 13.51
C ILE A 239 7.88 -14.12 13.94
N ASP A 240 7.84 -13.76 15.22
CA ASP A 240 8.45 -12.55 15.75
C ASP A 240 9.97 -12.54 15.52
N ASP A 241 10.64 -13.65 15.80
CA ASP A 241 12.08 -13.83 15.56
C ASP A 241 12.40 -13.73 14.06
N PHE A 242 11.60 -14.36 13.21
CA PHE A 242 11.76 -14.28 11.76
C PHE A 242 11.65 -12.83 11.27
N VAL A 243 10.63 -12.11 11.70
CA VAL A 243 10.45 -10.69 11.33
C VAL A 243 11.60 -9.86 11.89
N PHE A 244 12.01 -10.08 13.13
CA PHE A 244 13.14 -9.38 13.74
C PHE A 244 14.46 -9.60 12.97
N MET A 245 14.73 -10.83 12.55
CA MET A 245 15.91 -11.16 11.74
C MET A 245 15.89 -10.44 10.38
N THR A 246 14.73 -10.25 9.77
CA THR A 246 14.63 -9.50 8.50
C THR A 246 15.05 -8.03 8.66
N PHE A 247 14.80 -7.40 9.81
CA PHE A 247 15.29 -6.05 10.11
C PHE A 247 16.81 -5.99 10.21
N LEU A 248 17.45 -7.01 10.80
CA LEU A 248 18.91 -7.07 10.94
C LEU A 248 19.64 -7.23 9.60
N VAL A 249 19.01 -7.89 8.63
CA VAL A 249 19.56 -8.03 7.27
C VAL A 249 19.52 -6.70 6.48
N GLY A 250 19.02 -5.63 7.09
CA GLY A 250 18.87 -4.33 6.42
C GLY A 250 17.76 -4.37 5.40
N TYR A 251 16.70 -5.04 5.74
CA TYR A 251 15.52 -5.20 4.95
C TYR A 251 14.88 -3.83 4.67
N VAL A 252 15.43 -3.16 3.66
CA VAL A 252 14.72 -2.11 2.96
C VAL A 252 13.78 -2.82 2.01
N ILE A 253 12.60 -2.81 2.36
CA ILE A 253 11.34 -3.41 1.92
C ILE A 253 11.11 -3.47 0.39
N SER A 254 12.05 -3.05 -0.42
CA SER A 254 11.95 -3.04 -1.89
C SER A 254 12.18 -4.39 -2.59
N PHE A 255 12.59 -5.44 -1.89
CA PHE A 255 13.04 -6.69 -2.51
C PHE A 255 12.22 -7.95 -2.22
N ILE A 256 11.21 -7.93 -1.36
CA ILE A 256 10.41 -9.13 -1.04
C ILE A 256 9.62 -9.72 -2.21
N PRO A 257 8.99 -8.96 -3.14
CA PRO A 257 8.14 -9.61 -4.15
C PRO A 257 8.86 -10.62 -5.02
N LEU A 258 10.16 -10.43 -5.25
CA LEU A 258 10.98 -11.35 -6.06
C LEU A 258 11.50 -12.55 -5.25
N TYR A 259 11.71 -12.40 -3.96
CA TYR A 259 12.29 -13.44 -3.12
C TYR A 259 11.26 -14.43 -2.55
N ILE A 260 10.09 -13.98 -2.14
CA ILE A 260 9.05 -14.89 -1.64
C ILE A 260 8.51 -15.80 -2.76
N CYS A 261 8.33 -15.29 -3.99
CA CYS A 261 7.90 -16.13 -5.11
C CYS A 261 9.01 -16.99 -5.74
N GLY A 262 10.29 -16.56 -5.67
CA GLY A 262 11.41 -17.24 -6.31
C GLY A 262 12.27 -18.09 -5.36
N TYR A 263 12.31 -17.79 -4.07
CA TYR A 263 13.20 -18.44 -3.12
C TYR A 263 12.59 -19.58 -2.34
N PHE A 264 11.26 -19.67 -2.25
CA PHE A 264 10.64 -20.89 -1.70
C PHE A 264 10.93 -22.14 -2.56
N SER A 265 11.40 -21.96 -3.81
CA SER A 265 11.85 -23.10 -4.64
C SER A 265 13.36 -23.39 -4.54
N SER A 266 14.17 -22.56 -3.86
CA SER A 266 15.63 -22.73 -3.86
C SER A 266 16.33 -22.52 -2.52
N PHE A 267 15.63 -22.27 -1.42
CA PHE A 267 16.23 -22.32 -0.08
C PHE A 267 16.27 -23.76 0.45
N SER A 268 17.18 -24.55 -0.13
CA SER A 268 17.83 -25.61 0.64
C SER A 268 18.78 -24.89 1.61
N PHE A 269 18.33 -24.64 2.82
CA PHE A 269 19.25 -24.36 3.92
C PHE A 269 20.12 -25.61 4.07
N ASN A 270 21.32 -25.60 3.49
CA ASN A 270 22.37 -26.51 3.91
C ASN A 270 22.57 -26.27 5.41
N ARG A 271 22.05 -27.18 6.21
CA ARG A 271 22.41 -27.22 7.64
C ARG A 271 23.92 -27.19 7.75
N PRO A 272 24.53 -26.35 8.57
CA PRO A 272 25.89 -26.59 8.99
C PRO A 272 25.85 -27.89 9.82
N THR A 273 26.25 -29.00 9.21
CA THR A 273 26.73 -30.13 9.93
C THR A 273 28.00 -29.67 10.62
N ASP A 274 28.08 -29.98 11.94
CA ASP A 274 29.24 -29.87 12.80
C ASP A 274 29.58 -28.49 13.40
N ILE A 275 28.93 -28.21 14.52
CA ILE A 275 29.62 -27.61 15.66
C ILE A 275 29.59 -28.68 16.77
N SER A 276 30.63 -29.53 16.81
CA SER A 276 31.04 -30.25 17.99
C SER A 276 31.73 -29.24 18.93
N LEU A 277 31.16 -29.09 20.11
CA LEU A 277 31.90 -28.73 21.31
C LEU A 277 32.40 -29.96 21.96
#